data_08fb27fe456101e1a5a918087ea03153
#
_entry.id   08fb27fe456101e1a5a918087ea03153
#
_cell.length_a   1.000
_cell.length_b   1.000
_cell.length_c   1.000
_cell.angle_alpha   90.00
_cell.angle_beta   90.00
_cell.angle_gamma   90.00
#
_symmetry.space_group_name_H-M   'P 1'
#
loop_
_entity.id
_entity.type
_entity.pdbx_description
1 polymer ?
#
loop_
_entity_poly.entity_id
_entity_poly.type
_entity_poly.pdbx_seq_one_letter_code
_entity_poly.pdbx_strand_id
1 'polypeptide(L)'
;GVASYGYLADKLGKKEVAEKYTQKAKEMAAEWVKMADDGDHYRLTFDKPGTWSQKYNLVWDKLLNLQIFPKNVAETEIAYYLSKQNKYGLPLDNRETYTKTDWIMWTATLANDKATFEKFIEPVYLFMNVTPNRVPMSDWVFTDEPNQRGFQARSVVGGYYIKMLEGKLIK
;
A
#
# COMPACT_ATOMS: atom_id res chain seq x y z
N GLY A 1 7.79 -10.59 -2.73
CA GLY A 1 8.02 -11.86 -3.47
C GLY A 1 9.12 -12.70 -2.84
N VAL A 2 10.34 -12.19 -2.73
CA VAL A 2 11.50 -12.95 -2.17
C VAL A 2 11.23 -13.43 -0.73
N ALA A 3 10.71 -12.53 0.12
CA ALA A 3 10.34 -12.86 1.50
C ALA A 3 9.21 -13.89 1.57
N SER A 4 8.19 -13.75 0.72
CA SER A 4 7.08 -14.71 0.67
C SER A 4 7.54 -16.09 0.21
N TYR A 5 8.53 -16.16 -0.67
CA TYR A 5 9.15 -17.43 -1.05
C TYR A 5 9.85 -18.09 0.14
N GLY A 6 10.63 -17.32 0.92
CA GLY A 6 11.23 -17.80 2.16
C GLY A 6 10.19 -18.29 3.16
N TYR A 7 9.11 -17.54 3.35
CA TYR A 7 7.99 -17.91 4.22
C TYR A 7 7.33 -19.24 3.79
N LEU A 8 7.06 -19.42 2.50
CA LEU A 8 6.49 -20.68 1.97
C LEU A 8 7.47 -21.85 2.12
N ALA A 9 8.77 -21.63 1.90
CA ALA A 9 9.80 -22.65 2.10
C ALA A 9 9.83 -23.12 3.57
N ASP A 10 9.70 -22.19 4.52
CA ASP A 10 9.60 -22.53 5.96
C ASP A 10 8.39 -23.41 6.25
N LYS A 11 7.20 -23.05 5.74
CA LYS A 11 5.98 -23.85 5.87
C LYS A 11 6.10 -25.26 5.29
N LEU A 12 6.94 -25.44 4.28
CA LEU A 12 7.23 -26.73 3.66
C LEU A 12 8.41 -27.47 4.31
N GLY A 13 8.94 -26.98 5.44
CA GLY A 13 10.05 -27.59 6.16
C GLY A 13 11.43 -27.43 5.50
N LYS A 14 11.54 -26.59 4.45
CA LYS A 14 12.80 -26.35 3.71
C LYS A 14 13.59 -25.23 4.39
N LYS A 15 14.14 -25.51 5.59
CA LYS A 15 14.72 -24.50 6.49
C LYS A 15 15.87 -23.71 5.86
N GLU A 16 16.83 -24.35 5.24
CA GLU A 16 17.97 -23.67 4.60
C GLU A 16 17.53 -22.70 3.49
N VAL A 17 16.53 -23.11 2.70
CA VAL A 17 15.95 -22.26 1.65
C VAL A 17 15.23 -21.07 2.28
N ALA A 18 14.46 -21.31 3.35
CA ALA A 18 13.72 -20.28 4.08
C ALA A 18 14.70 -19.23 4.65
N GLU A 19 15.73 -19.63 5.35
CA GLU A 19 16.75 -18.73 5.92
C GLU A 19 17.43 -17.90 4.83
N LYS A 20 17.92 -18.57 3.77
CA LYS A 20 18.59 -17.91 2.64
C LYS A 20 17.74 -16.79 2.04
N TYR A 21 16.48 -17.06 1.72
CA TYR A 21 15.64 -16.08 1.02
C TYR A 21 15.06 -15.03 1.97
N THR A 22 14.83 -15.34 3.23
CA THR A 22 14.48 -14.35 4.25
C THR A 22 15.64 -13.37 4.47
N GLN A 23 16.87 -13.86 4.60
CA GLN A 23 18.04 -13.01 4.73
C GLN A 23 18.23 -12.13 3.49
N LYS A 24 18.13 -12.73 2.29
CA LYS A 24 18.21 -11.96 1.04
C LYS A 24 17.17 -10.86 0.93
N ALA A 25 15.94 -11.13 1.36
CA ALA A 25 14.88 -10.11 1.37
C ALA A 25 15.22 -8.95 2.31
N LYS A 26 15.77 -9.21 3.50
CA LYS A 26 16.21 -8.17 4.44
C LYS A 26 17.34 -7.31 3.88
N GLU A 27 18.32 -7.93 3.24
CA GLU A 27 19.40 -7.19 2.57
C GLU A 27 18.87 -6.26 1.47
N MET A 28 17.98 -6.78 0.62
CA MET A 28 17.33 -5.98 -0.43
C MET A 28 16.49 -4.83 0.13
N ALA A 29 15.77 -5.07 1.24
CA ALA A 29 14.99 -4.03 1.89
C ALA A 29 15.88 -2.93 2.49
N ALA A 30 16.98 -3.31 3.13
CA ALA A 30 17.95 -2.36 3.69
C ALA A 30 18.61 -1.49 2.59
N GLU A 31 18.91 -2.09 1.44
CA GLU A 31 19.43 -1.36 0.29
C GLU A 31 18.37 -0.43 -0.30
N TRP A 32 17.12 -0.91 -0.46
CA TRP A 32 16.00 -0.11 -0.93
C TRP A 32 15.78 1.13 -0.05
N VAL A 33 15.79 0.96 1.28
CA VAL A 33 15.63 2.08 2.23
C VAL A 33 16.68 3.16 1.96
N LYS A 34 17.96 2.78 1.75
CA LYS A 34 19.03 3.75 1.47
C LYS A 34 18.85 4.46 0.13
N MET A 35 18.45 3.72 -0.91
CA MET A 35 18.31 4.29 -2.26
C MET A 35 17.06 5.15 -2.42
N ALA A 36 15.98 4.81 -1.73
CA ALA A 36 14.70 5.49 -1.85
C ALA A 36 14.53 6.66 -0.88
N ASP A 37 15.37 6.78 0.15
CA ASP A 37 15.28 7.81 1.18
C ASP A 37 15.26 9.21 0.59
N ASP A 38 14.27 10.01 1.00
CA ASP A 38 14.11 11.42 0.63
C ASP A 38 13.74 12.30 1.86
N GLY A 39 14.11 11.82 3.05
CA GLY A 39 13.93 12.50 4.34
C GLY A 39 12.57 12.23 4.96
N ASP A 40 11.51 12.87 4.49
CA ASP A 40 10.15 12.73 5.02
C ASP A 40 9.29 11.69 4.28
N HIS A 41 9.83 11.06 3.24
CA HIS A 41 9.18 10.00 2.46
C HIS A 41 10.21 9.15 1.69
N TYR A 42 9.73 8.16 0.94
CA TYR A 42 10.55 7.35 0.04
C TYR A 42 10.16 7.60 -1.43
N ARG A 43 11.18 7.79 -2.27
CA ARG A 43 11.03 8.14 -3.69
C ARG A 43 10.21 7.13 -4.49
N LEU A 44 9.59 7.59 -5.56
CA LEU A 44 8.99 6.75 -6.60
C LEU A 44 10.10 6.04 -7.41
N THR A 45 11.15 6.79 -7.80
CA THR A 45 12.34 6.30 -8.50
C THR A 45 13.59 6.77 -7.78
N PHE A 46 14.60 5.91 -7.68
CA PHE A 46 15.80 6.17 -6.86
C PHE A 46 16.59 7.42 -7.29
N ASP A 47 16.57 7.73 -8.57
CA ASP A 47 17.32 8.81 -9.21
C ASP A 47 16.59 10.17 -9.24
N LYS A 48 15.34 10.23 -8.75
CA LYS A 48 14.52 11.46 -8.83
C LYS A 48 14.04 11.91 -7.44
N PRO A 49 14.78 12.80 -6.78
CA PRO A 49 14.33 13.41 -5.52
C PRO A 49 13.00 14.14 -5.65
N GLY A 50 12.22 14.21 -4.57
CA GLY A 50 10.90 14.83 -4.53
C GLY A 50 9.77 14.03 -5.18
N THR A 51 10.07 12.85 -5.74
CA THR A 51 9.04 11.94 -6.28
C THR A 51 8.55 10.98 -5.22
N TRP A 52 7.25 10.67 -5.22
CA TRP A 52 6.65 9.74 -4.27
C TRP A 52 5.61 8.83 -4.93
N SER A 53 5.30 7.74 -4.30
CA SER A 53 4.20 6.85 -4.69
C SER A 53 3.67 6.10 -3.48
N GLN A 54 2.42 5.63 -3.55
CA GLN A 54 1.91 4.69 -2.56
C GLN A 54 2.76 3.41 -2.52
N LYS A 55 3.26 3.05 -1.34
CA LYS A 55 3.99 1.79 -1.11
C LYS A 55 3.03 0.69 -0.63
N TYR A 56 1.88 0.59 -1.27
CA TYR A 56 0.78 -0.30 -0.88
C TYR A 56 1.21 -1.76 -0.69
N ASN A 57 2.20 -2.23 -1.42
CA ASN A 57 2.71 -3.61 -1.29
C ASN A 57 3.37 -3.90 0.07
N LEU A 58 3.75 -2.88 0.86
CA LEU A 58 4.25 -3.07 2.24
C LEU A 58 3.21 -3.74 3.15
N VAL A 59 1.93 -3.68 2.78
CA VAL A 59 0.86 -4.35 3.54
C VAL A 59 1.11 -5.84 3.73
N TRP A 60 1.76 -6.50 2.78
CA TRP A 60 2.08 -7.92 2.87
C TRP A 60 3.19 -8.23 3.87
N ASP A 61 4.13 -7.31 4.08
CA ASP A 61 5.12 -7.42 5.16
C ASP A 61 4.42 -7.40 6.52
N LYS A 62 3.44 -6.48 6.70
CA LYS A 62 2.62 -6.38 7.91
C LYS A 62 1.72 -7.61 8.09
N LEU A 63 0.88 -7.95 7.11
CA LEU A 63 -0.13 -8.99 7.23
C LEU A 63 0.46 -10.40 7.40
N LEU A 64 1.59 -10.68 6.76
CA LEU A 64 2.30 -11.96 6.87
C LEU A 64 3.33 -11.97 8.00
N ASN A 65 3.47 -10.85 8.73
CA ASN A 65 4.44 -10.66 9.80
C ASN A 65 5.87 -11.06 9.38
N LEU A 66 6.29 -10.65 8.17
CA LEU A 66 7.58 -11.04 7.61
C LEU A 66 8.74 -10.26 8.24
N GLN A 67 8.48 -9.05 8.76
CA GLN A 67 9.46 -8.16 9.41
C GLN A 67 10.70 -7.90 8.53
N ILE A 68 10.45 -7.60 7.26
CA ILE A 68 11.49 -7.34 6.26
C ILE A 68 11.91 -5.88 6.29
N PHE A 69 10.92 -4.96 6.35
CA PHE A 69 11.20 -3.53 6.44
C PHE A 69 11.22 -3.05 7.89
N PRO A 70 12.07 -2.05 8.23
CA PRO A 70 11.96 -1.34 9.49
C PRO A 70 10.57 -0.70 9.66
N LYS A 71 10.02 -0.72 10.89
CA LYS A 71 8.67 -0.21 11.18
C LYS A 71 8.48 1.25 10.79
N ASN A 72 9.51 2.08 10.95
CA ASN A 72 9.47 3.49 10.60
C ASN A 72 9.23 3.74 9.10
N VAL A 73 9.52 2.79 8.22
CA VAL A 73 9.24 2.95 6.77
C VAL A 73 7.75 3.18 6.53
N ALA A 74 6.89 2.31 7.07
CA ALA A 74 5.45 2.47 6.93
C ALA A 74 4.92 3.72 7.67
N GLU A 75 5.47 4.03 8.84
CA GLU A 75 5.08 5.21 9.64
C GLU A 75 5.42 6.52 8.91
N THR A 76 6.60 6.62 8.33
CA THR A 76 7.03 7.77 7.51
C THR A 76 6.11 7.96 6.31
N GLU A 77 5.84 6.88 5.55
CA GLU A 77 4.98 6.94 4.38
C GLU A 77 3.53 7.33 4.74
N ILE A 78 2.96 6.75 5.79
CA ILE A 78 1.60 7.08 6.24
C ILE A 78 1.49 8.56 6.66
N ALA A 79 2.46 9.07 7.40
CA ALA A 79 2.50 10.49 7.78
C ALA A 79 2.57 11.41 6.55
N TYR A 80 3.44 11.08 5.60
CA TYR A 80 3.57 11.82 4.35
C TYR A 80 2.29 11.80 3.51
N TYR A 81 1.68 10.63 3.33
CA TYR A 81 0.48 10.46 2.52
C TYR A 81 -0.72 11.24 3.05
N LEU A 82 -0.86 11.40 4.37
CA LEU A 82 -1.93 12.22 4.95
C LEU A 82 -1.87 13.68 4.44
N SER A 83 -0.67 14.20 4.15
CA SER A 83 -0.48 15.53 3.57
C SER A 83 -0.74 15.62 2.06
N LYS A 84 -0.85 14.48 1.38
CA LYS A 84 -0.97 14.38 -0.09
C LYS A 84 -2.38 14.00 -0.56
N GLN A 85 -3.30 13.73 0.37
CA GLN A 85 -4.66 13.38 0.01
C GLN A 85 -5.39 14.54 -0.68
N ASN A 86 -6.11 14.22 -1.74
CA ASN A 86 -7.09 15.08 -2.38
C ASN A 86 -8.49 14.80 -1.79
N LYS A 87 -9.49 15.52 -2.30
CA LYS A 87 -10.88 15.44 -1.83
C LYS A 87 -11.45 14.01 -1.85
N TYR A 88 -11.05 13.19 -2.82
CA TYR A 88 -11.61 11.85 -3.04
C TYR A 88 -10.58 10.71 -2.86
N GLY A 89 -9.45 11.01 -2.25
CA GLY A 89 -8.46 10.00 -1.88
C GLY A 89 -7.02 10.40 -2.14
N LEU A 90 -6.14 9.46 -1.84
CA LEU A 90 -4.72 9.61 -2.06
C LEU A 90 -4.38 9.29 -3.53
N PRO A 91 -3.72 10.20 -4.29
CA PRO A 91 -3.18 9.86 -5.59
C PRO A 91 -2.24 8.65 -5.54
N LEU A 92 -2.10 7.92 -6.64
CA LEU A 92 -1.21 6.77 -6.70
C LEU A 92 0.26 7.18 -6.51
N ASP A 93 0.61 8.31 -7.11
CA ASP A 93 1.92 8.94 -7.04
C ASP A 93 1.86 10.42 -7.45
N ASN A 94 3.00 11.09 -7.51
CA ASN A 94 3.08 12.53 -7.82
C ASN A 94 2.91 12.88 -9.31
N ARG A 95 2.71 11.93 -10.19
CA ARG A 95 2.63 12.19 -11.64
C ARG A 95 1.23 12.60 -12.11
N GLU A 96 0.19 12.10 -11.44
CA GLU A 96 -1.21 12.30 -11.83
C GLU A 96 -2.13 12.31 -10.62
N THR A 97 -3.35 12.81 -10.79
CA THR A 97 -4.35 12.89 -9.71
C THR A 97 -5.20 11.62 -9.57
N TYR A 98 -5.03 10.62 -10.41
CA TYR A 98 -5.77 9.38 -10.29
C TYR A 98 -5.14 8.40 -9.29
N THR A 99 -5.95 7.44 -8.88
CA THR A 99 -5.57 6.40 -7.92
C THR A 99 -6.23 5.06 -8.25
N LYS A 100 -5.80 4.03 -7.52
CA LYS A 100 -6.47 2.75 -7.39
C LYS A 100 -7.08 2.64 -5.99
N THR A 101 -8.37 2.56 -5.91
CA THR A 101 -9.09 2.59 -4.63
C THR A 101 -8.82 1.36 -3.77
N ASP A 102 -8.63 0.19 -4.36
CA ASP A 102 -8.18 -1.02 -3.68
C ASP A 102 -6.76 -0.83 -3.08
N TRP A 103 -5.85 -0.14 -3.77
CA TRP A 103 -4.51 0.14 -3.24
C TRP A 103 -4.51 1.22 -2.15
N ILE A 104 -5.47 2.16 -2.17
CA ILE A 104 -5.69 3.03 -1.00
C ILE A 104 -6.04 2.20 0.24
N MET A 105 -6.92 1.19 0.10
CA MET A 105 -7.26 0.29 1.21
C MET A 105 -6.06 -0.49 1.73
N TRP A 106 -5.17 -0.94 0.84
CA TRP A 106 -3.92 -1.59 1.22
C TRP A 106 -3.00 -0.62 1.97
N THR A 107 -2.84 0.60 1.45
CA THR A 107 -2.05 1.67 2.08
C THR A 107 -2.62 2.03 3.46
N ALA A 108 -3.94 2.24 3.56
CA ALA A 108 -4.62 2.53 4.82
C ALA A 108 -4.39 1.43 5.87
N THR A 109 -4.31 0.17 5.44
CA THR A 109 -4.06 -0.98 6.34
C THR A 109 -2.66 -0.94 6.97
N LEU A 110 -1.73 -0.15 6.44
CA LEU A 110 -0.43 0.10 7.08
C LEU A 110 -0.55 0.95 8.35
N ALA A 111 -1.61 1.74 8.50
CA ALA A 111 -1.83 2.56 9.67
C ALA A 111 -1.85 1.72 10.97
N ASN A 112 -1.29 2.28 12.04
CA ASN A 112 -1.19 1.61 13.34
C ASN A 112 -2.43 1.81 14.22
N ASP A 113 -3.30 2.77 13.88
CA ASP A 113 -4.50 3.09 14.63
C ASP A 113 -5.71 3.32 13.71
N LYS A 114 -6.89 3.17 14.31
CA LYS A 114 -8.17 3.30 13.61
C LYS A 114 -8.39 4.69 13.04
N ALA A 115 -8.06 5.75 13.78
CA ALA A 115 -8.31 7.12 13.36
C ALA A 115 -7.48 7.48 12.11
N THR A 116 -6.23 7.04 12.06
CA THR A 116 -5.38 7.20 10.87
C THR A 116 -5.90 6.38 9.69
N PHE A 117 -6.33 5.14 9.93
CA PHE A 117 -6.96 4.32 8.88
C PHE A 117 -8.19 5.02 8.29
N GLU A 118 -9.09 5.52 9.14
CA GLU A 118 -10.32 6.19 8.71
C GLU A 118 -10.05 7.42 7.85
N LYS A 119 -9.01 8.20 8.12
CA LYS A 119 -8.61 9.36 7.29
C LYS A 119 -8.31 9.00 5.83
N PHE A 120 -7.88 7.77 5.55
CA PHE A 120 -7.72 7.29 4.16
C PHE A 120 -9.02 6.79 3.55
N ILE A 121 -9.93 6.28 4.38
CA ILE A 121 -11.18 5.68 3.90
C ILE A 121 -12.27 6.73 3.65
N GLU A 122 -12.35 7.76 4.47
CA GLU A 122 -13.35 8.82 4.35
C GLU A 122 -13.40 9.47 2.95
N PRO A 123 -12.28 9.85 2.31
CA PRO A 123 -12.31 10.38 0.95
C PRO A 123 -12.82 9.38 -0.08
N VAL A 124 -12.46 8.10 0.05
CA VAL A 124 -12.94 7.03 -0.84
C VAL A 124 -14.44 6.82 -0.64
N TYR A 125 -14.92 6.82 0.61
CA TYR A 125 -16.32 6.74 0.93
C TYR A 125 -17.10 7.93 0.34
N LEU A 126 -16.56 9.15 0.47
CA LEU A 126 -17.15 10.34 -0.16
C LEU A 126 -17.25 10.16 -1.68
N PHE A 127 -16.16 9.70 -2.34
CA PHE A 127 -16.19 9.42 -3.78
C PHE A 127 -17.34 8.50 -4.13
N MET A 128 -17.48 7.35 -3.44
CA MET A 128 -18.53 6.36 -3.71
C MET A 128 -19.95 6.91 -3.56
N ASN A 129 -20.15 7.92 -2.69
CA ASN A 129 -21.45 8.54 -2.49
C ASN A 129 -21.82 9.58 -3.56
N VAL A 130 -20.83 10.30 -4.10
CA VAL A 130 -21.09 11.44 -5.00
C VAL A 130 -20.77 11.17 -6.47
N THR A 131 -20.01 10.11 -6.77
CA THR A 131 -19.67 9.81 -8.17
C THR A 131 -20.89 9.49 -9.02
N PRO A 132 -20.97 10.02 -10.25
CA PRO A 132 -21.97 9.58 -11.22
C PRO A 132 -21.68 8.17 -11.78
N ASN A 133 -20.46 7.66 -11.61
CA ASN A 133 -19.98 6.41 -12.18
C ASN A 133 -20.03 5.25 -11.17
N ARG A 134 -21.22 4.95 -10.63
CA ARG A 134 -21.38 3.98 -9.54
C ARG A 134 -21.43 2.53 -10.01
N VAL A 135 -21.98 2.29 -11.18
CA VAL A 135 -22.27 0.94 -11.66
C VAL A 135 -21.88 0.81 -13.13
N PRO A 136 -21.07 -0.16 -13.47
CA PRO A 136 -20.30 -1.03 -12.55
C PRO A 136 -19.17 -0.25 -11.84
N MET A 137 -18.82 -0.67 -10.61
CA MET A 137 -17.76 -0.04 -9.82
C MET A 137 -16.41 -0.08 -10.55
N SER A 138 -15.72 1.06 -10.55
CA SER A 138 -14.33 1.18 -11.00
C SER A 138 -13.38 1.17 -9.80
N ASP A 139 -12.23 0.54 -9.98
CA ASP A 139 -11.08 0.65 -9.07
C ASP A 139 -10.16 1.83 -9.41
N TRP A 140 -10.29 2.41 -10.62
CA TRP A 140 -9.43 3.45 -11.13
C TRP A 140 -10.18 4.78 -11.29
N VAL A 141 -9.90 5.71 -10.40
CA VAL A 141 -10.67 6.94 -10.21
C VAL A 141 -9.75 8.16 -10.11
N PHE A 142 -10.28 9.35 -10.36
CA PHE A 142 -9.62 10.60 -10.02
C PHE A 142 -9.81 10.93 -8.53
N THR A 143 -8.82 11.59 -7.93
CA THR A 143 -8.85 11.97 -6.51
C THR A 143 -9.27 13.41 -6.27
N ASP A 144 -9.25 14.25 -7.29
CA ASP A 144 -9.65 15.67 -7.29
C ASP A 144 -11.07 15.91 -7.83
N GLU A 145 -11.57 15.01 -8.65
CA GLU A 145 -12.95 15.04 -9.18
C GLU A 145 -13.66 13.69 -8.99
N PRO A 146 -15.02 13.67 -8.94
CA PRO A 146 -15.76 12.45 -8.60
C PRO A 146 -15.98 11.52 -9.81
N ASN A 147 -15.00 11.38 -10.70
CA ASN A 147 -15.12 10.59 -11.92
C ASN A 147 -14.19 9.38 -11.93
N GLN A 148 -14.66 8.31 -12.58
CA GLN A 148 -13.78 7.19 -12.90
C GLN A 148 -12.77 7.60 -13.97
N ARG A 149 -11.53 7.05 -13.89
CA ARG A 149 -10.53 7.19 -14.93
C ARG A 149 -10.67 6.11 -16.01
N GLY A 150 -11.01 4.92 -15.60
CA GLY A 150 -11.21 3.76 -16.48
C GLY A 150 -11.38 2.49 -15.66
N PHE A 151 -11.36 1.37 -16.33
CA PHE A 151 -11.58 0.02 -15.78
C PHE A 151 -12.87 -0.12 -14.95
N GLN A 152 -13.67 -1.08 -15.29
CA GLN A 152 -14.91 -1.37 -14.60
C GLN A 152 -15.06 -2.86 -14.35
N ALA A 153 -15.86 -3.24 -13.35
CA ALA A 153 -16.24 -4.62 -13.06
C ALA A 153 -15.03 -5.57 -12.91
N ARG A 154 -13.94 -5.10 -12.31
CA ARG A 154 -12.74 -5.92 -12.07
C ARG A 154 -12.76 -6.54 -10.69
N SER A 155 -12.30 -7.79 -10.56
CA SER A 155 -12.22 -8.51 -9.29
C SER A 155 -11.28 -7.86 -8.26
N VAL A 156 -10.39 -6.95 -8.70
CA VAL A 156 -9.46 -6.23 -7.81
C VAL A 156 -10.15 -5.42 -6.72
N VAL A 157 -11.43 -5.04 -6.91
CA VAL A 157 -12.24 -4.40 -5.87
C VAL A 157 -12.39 -5.25 -4.61
N GLY A 158 -12.14 -6.56 -4.68
CA GLY A 158 -11.99 -7.42 -3.51
C GLY A 158 -10.89 -6.96 -2.55
N GLY A 159 -9.92 -6.19 -3.04
CA GLY A 159 -8.88 -5.55 -2.23
C GLY A 159 -9.41 -4.59 -1.15
N TYR A 160 -10.65 -4.11 -1.26
CA TYR A 160 -11.29 -3.32 -0.20
C TYR A 160 -11.38 -4.05 1.14
N TYR A 161 -11.43 -5.37 1.12
CA TYR A 161 -11.58 -6.20 2.31
C TYR A 161 -10.24 -6.56 2.98
N ILE A 162 -9.12 -6.03 2.50
CA ILE A 162 -7.79 -6.42 3.00
C ILE A 162 -7.62 -6.20 4.50
N LYS A 163 -8.19 -5.14 5.06
CA LYS A 163 -8.16 -4.86 6.52
C LYS A 163 -8.75 -6.00 7.34
N MET A 164 -9.72 -6.72 6.81
CA MET A 164 -10.35 -7.87 7.49
C MET A 164 -9.40 -9.07 7.62
N LEU A 165 -8.34 -9.13 6.81
CA LEU A 165 -7.32 -10.18 6.91
C LEU A 165 -6.38 -9.95 8.09
N GLU A 166 -6.20 -8.72 8.56
CA GLU A 166 -5.28 -8.39 9.65
C GLU A 166 -5.58 -9.23 10.90
N GLY A 167 -6.83 -9.28 11.34
CA GLY A 167 -7.25 -10.09 12.49
C GLY A 167 -7.24 -11.61 12.27
N LYS A 168 -7.06 -12.07 11.02
CA LYS A 168 -7.01 -13.50 10.68
C LYS A 168 -5.59 -14.01 10.49
N LEU A 169 -4.70 -13.18 10.00
CA LEU A 169 -3.33 -13.56 9.64
C LEU A 169 -2.32 -13.20 10.75
N ILE A 170 -2.55 -12.09 11.46
CA ILE A 170 -1.74 -11.68 12.61
C ILE A 170 -2.40 -12.28 13.86
N LYS A 171 -1.91 -13.42 14.28
CA LYS A 171 -2.29 -14.06 15.56
C LYS A 171 -1.14 -13.99 16.54
#